data_1b5798068e9decbcefabf9fc271ff58a
#
_entry.id   1b5798068e9decbcefabf9fc271ff58a
#
_cell.length_a   1.000
_cell.length_b   1.000
_cell.length_c   1.000
_cell.angle_alpha   90.00
_cell.angle_beta   90.00
_cell.angle_gamma   90.00
#
_symmetry.space_group_name_H-M   'P 1'
#
loop_
_entity.id
_entity.type
_entity.pdbx_description
1 polymer ?
#
loop_
_entity_poly.entity_id
_entity_poly.type
_entity_poly.pdbx_seq_one_letter_code
_entity_poly.pdbx_strand_id
1 'polypeptide(L)'
;METPPEHFRTFEDLEAYKSAREFRKLMYAVSPRLPAFEKFELASQIRRASVSLTNNIAEGHGRWHFLDQIRFVLQARGSLQELIDDLNVCEDEAYLPLTEIANLKHRGWHVLKLINGYLRFLRDRKAGSSLALHEQPVPYGDTDEELEAWLASLAFN
;
A
#
# COMPACT_ATOMS: atom_id res chain seq x y z
N MET A 1 -5.09 -36.45 19.26
CA MET A 1 -4.23 -35.35 18.80
C MET A 1 -5.13 -34.39 18.06
N GLU A 2 -5.46 -33.29 18.68
CA GLU A 2 -6.17 -32.21 17.99
C GLU A 2 -5.22 -31.62 16.96
N THR A 3 -5.63 -31.63 15.69
CA THR A 3 -4.96 -30.83 14.65
C THR A 3 -4.95 -29.39 15.12
N PRO A 4 -3.80 -28.69 15.11
CA PRO A 4 -3.80 -27.28 15.42
C PRO A 4 -4.80 -26.58 14.49
N PRO A 5 -5.55 -25.58 14.98
CA PRO A 5 -6.52 -24.86 14.14
C PRO A 5 -5.80 -24.37 12.90
N GLU A 6 -6.38 -24.62 11.73
CA GLU A 6 -5.88 -24.03 10.49
C GLU A 6 -5.67 -22.53 10.74
N HIS A 7 -4.45 -22.05 10.53
CA HIS A 7 -4.14 -20.64 10.72
C HIS A 7 -5.02 -19.83 9.77
N PHE A 8 -6.02 -19.19 10.32
CA PHE A 8 -6.93 -18.34 9.56
C PHE A 8 -6.16 -17.18 8.97
N ARG A 9 -6.03 -17.13 7.65
CA ARG A 9 -5.34 -16.06 6.95
C ARG A 9 -6.18 -14.79 6.93
N THR A 10 -5.61 -13.72 7.46
CA THR A 10 -6.22 -12.39 7.50
C THR A 10 -5.42 -11.42 6.64
N PHE A 11 -5.94 -10.20 6.50
CA PHE A 11 -5.16 -9.13 5.85
C PHE A 11 -3.81 -8.87 6.53
N GLU A 12 -3.68 -9.20 7.82
CA GLU A 12 -2.43 -9.04 8.58
C GLU A 12 -1.31 -9.98 8.10
N ASP A 13 -1.66 -11.04 7.38
CA ASP A 13 -0.70 -11.98 6.79
C ASP A 13 -0.14 -11.50 5.45
N LEU A 14 -0.80 -10.52 4.82
CA LEU A 14 -0.34 -9.95 3.54
C LEU A 14 0.99 -9.21 3.72
N GLU A 15 1.98 -9.53 2.89
CA GLU A 15 3.27 -8.83 2.91
C GLU A 15 3.11 -7.33 2.60
N ALA A 16 2.21 -6.97 1.69
CA ALA A 16 1.87 -5.58 1.40
C ALA A 16 1.35 -4.86 2.65
N TYR A 17 0.48 -5.49 3.43
CA TYR A 17 -0.03 -4.91 4.68
C TYR A 17 1.07 -4.77 5.75
N LYS A 18 1.86 -5.81 5.96
CA LYS A 18 2.96 -5.78 6.95
C LYS A 18 3.94 -4.64 6.68
N SER A 19 4.37 -4.51 5.44
CA SER A 19 5.27 -3.44 5.01
C SER A 19 4.61 -2.06 5.10
N ALA A 20 3.35 -1.93 4.69
CA ALA A 20 2.58 -0.69 4.81
C ALA A 20 2.40 -0.27 6.27
N ARG A 21 2.15 -1.22 7.17
CA ARG A 21 2.04 -0.97 8.60
C ARG A 21 3.33 -0.41 9.19
N GLU A 22 4.48 -0.98 8.85
CA GLU A 22 5.78 -0.47 9.30
C GLU A 22 6.05 0.93 8.72
N PHE A 23 5.75 1.17 7.47
CA PHE A 23 5.85 2.50 6.85
C PHE A 23 4.91 3.52 7.52
N ARG A 24 3.68 3.14 7.82
CA ARG A 24 2.73 3.97 8.58
C ARG A 24 3.32 4.41 9.91
N LYS A 25 3.94 3.50 10.67
CA LYS A 25 4.58 3.82 11.96
C LYS A 25 5.67 4.87 11.79
N LEU A 26 6.50 4.73 10.75
CA LEU A 26 7.56 5.68 10.46
C LEU A 26 6.99 7.07 10.12
N MET A 27 5.96 7.13 9.28
CA MET A 27 5.31 8.40 8.91
C MET A 27 4.57 9.04 10.11
N TYR A 28 3.96 8.24 10.96
CA TYR A 28 3.38 8.75 12.21
C TYR A 28 4.44 9.38 13.12
N ALA A 29 5.62 8.79 13.20
CA ALA A 29 6.75 9.32 13.99
C ALA A 29 7.30 10.64 13.43
N VAL A 30 7.15 10.88 12.13
CA VAL A 30 7.53 12.14 11.47
C VAL A 30 6.61 13.29 11.91
N SER A 31 5.31 13.04 12.00
CA SER A 31 4.31 14.12 12.17
C SER A 31 4.54 15.03 13.38
N PRO A 32 4.90 14.56 14.59
CA PRO A 32 5.13 15.46 15.73
C PRO A 32 6.45 16.25 15.65
N ARG A 33 7.33 15.90 14.71
CA ARG A 33 8.62 16.57 14.50
C ARG A 33 8.54 17.77 13.58
N LEU A 34 7.40 17.93 12.88
CA LEU A 34 7.16 19.08 12.02
C LEU A 34 6.91 20.35 12.83
N PRO A 35 7.15 21.55 12.27
CA PRO A 35 6.86 22.81 12.94
C PRO A 35 5.43 22.89 13.45
N ALA A 36 5.21 23.61 14.54
CA ALA A 36 3.91 23.68 15.21
C ALA A 36 2.78 24.17 14.30
N PHE A 37 3.06 25.04 13.33
CA PHE A 37 2.06 25.52 12.38
C PHE A 37 1.58 24.44 11.38
N GLU A 38 2.36 23.35 11.21
CA GLU A 38 1.98 22.23 10.37
C GLU A 38 1.08 21.20 11.08
N LYS A 39 0.82 21.38 12.36
CA LYS A 39 0.06 20.42 13.18
C LYS A 39 -1.30 20.05 12.56
N PHE A 40 -2.01 21.00 12.01
CA PHE A 40 -3.31 20.83 11.38
C PHE A 40 -3.26 20.79 9.84
N GLU A 41 -2.09 20.98 9.26
CA GLU A 41 -1.83 20.97 7.83
C GLU A 41 -1.06 19.69 7.44
N LEU A 42 0.20 19.80 7.05
CA LEU A 42 1.01 18.68 6.57
C LEU A 42 1.07 17.50 7.56
N ALA A 43 1.26 17.77 8.85
CA ALA A 43 1.27 16.71 9.87
C ALA A 43 -0.07 15.96 9.93
N SER A 44 -1.19 16.67 9.79
CA SER A 44 -2.52 16.07 9.71
C SER A 44 -2.70 15.23 8.45
N GLN A 45 -2.25 15.73 7.29
CA GLN A 45 -2.29 14.98 6.02
C GLN A 45 -1.49 13.67 6.12
N ILE A 46 -0.27 13.73 6.62
CA ILE A 46 0.58 12.55 6.83
C ILE A 46 -0.13 11.50 7.69
N ARG A 47 -0.73 11.89 8.80
CA ARG A 47 -1.45 10.96 9.67
C ARG A 47 -2.65 10.34 8.97
N ARG A 48 -3.45 11.13 8.27
CA ARG A 48 -4.63 10.64 7.54
C ARG A 48 -4.26 9.70 6.40
N ALA A 49 -3.29 10.08 5.57
CA ALA A 49 -2.82 9.25 4.46
C ALA A 49 -2.19 7.94 4.96
N SER A 50 -1.46 7.99 6.07
CA SER A 50 -0.87 6.80 6.72
C SER A 50 -1.93 5.79 7.15
N VAL A 51 -3.00 6.25 7.80
CA VAL A 51 -4.12 5.38 8.20
C VAL A 51 -4.89 4.89 6.97
N SER A 52 -5.14 5.76 6.01
CA SER A 52 -5.83 5.42 4.75
C SER A 52 -5.08 4.32 3.98
N LEU A 53 -3.75 4.37 3.94
CA LEU A 53 -2.92 3.34 3.31
C LEU A 53 -3.23 1.95 3.85
N THR A 54 -3.17 1.75 5.15
CA THR A 54 -3.38 0.42 5.75
C THR A 54 -4.85 0.03 5.81
N ASN A 55 -5.76 0.97 6.07
CA ASN A 55 -7.19 0.70 6.12
C ASN A 55 -7.72 0.22 4.77
N ASN A 56 -7.28 0.81 3.66
CA ASN A 56 -7.72 0.40 2.34
C ASN A 56 -7.20 -0.99 1.95
N ILE A 57 -6.00 -1.38 2.37
CA ILE A 57 -5.52 -2.76 2.18
C ILE A 57 -6.39 -3.73 2.97
N ALA A 58 -6.65 -3.44 4.24
CA ALA A 58 -7.47 -4.29 5.11
C ALA A 58 -8.91 -4.41 4.58
N GLU A 59 -9.53 -3.30 4.21
CA GLU A 59 -10.90 -3.29 3.69
C GLU A 59 -10.99 -4.00 2.35
N GLY A 60 -10.04 -3.79 1.45
CA GLY A 60 -9.97 -4.49 0.16
C GLY A 60 -9.89 -6.00 0.33
N HIS A 61 -9.08 -6.47 1.26
CA HIS A 61 -8.99 -7.91 1.58
C HIS A 61 -10.31 -8.49 2.08
N GLY A 62 -11.10 -7.70 2.80
CA GLY A 62 -12.42 -8.11 3.32
C GLY A 62 -13.56 -8.05 2.29
N ARG A 63 -13.33 -7.53 1.08
CA ARG A 63 -14.36 -7.47 0.04
C ARG A 63 -14.51 -8.81 -0.67
N TRP A 64 -15.74 -9.13 -1.02
CA TRP A 64 -16.08 -10.40 -1.67
C TRP A 64 -15.68 -10.46 -3.15
N HIS A 65 -15.91 -9.35 -3.87
CA HIS A 65 -15.64 -9.28 -5.31
C HIS A 65 -14.24 -8.73 -5.63
N PHE A 66 -13.54 -9.36 -6.57
CA PHE A 66 -12.20 -8.96 -6.99
C PHE A 66 -12.10 -7.51 -7.46
N LEU A 67 -13.09 -7.00 -8.17
CA LEU A 67 -13.11 -5.59 -8.59
C LEU A 67 -13.15 -4.64 -7.41
N ASP A 68 -13.92 -4.95 -6.37
CA ASP A 68 -13.97 -4.14 -5.17
C ASP A 68 -12.65 -4.22 -4.39
N GLN A 69 -12.07 -5.42 -4.29
CA GLN A 69 -10.74 -5.60 -3.71
C GLN A 69 -9.70 -4.73 -4.42
N ILE A 70 -9.66 -4.77 -5.74
CA ILE A 70 -8.76 -3.96 -6.58
C ILE A 70 -8.98 -2.46 -6.32
N ARG A 71 -10.22 -1.98 -6.28
CA ARG A 71 -10.54 -0.56 -6.02
C ARG A 71 -9.97 -0.07 -4.70
N PHE A 72 -10.12 -0.84 -3.63
CA PHE A 72 -9.58 -0.48 -2.32
C PHE A 72 -8.05 -0.51 -2.30
N VAL A 73 -7.43 -1.48 -2.94
CA VAL A 73 -5.96 -1.54 -3.05
C VAL A 73 -5.42 -0.39 -3.90
N LEU A 74 -6.14 0.05 -4.93
CA LEU A 74 -5.81 1.26 -5.69
C LEU A 74 -5.90 2.53 -4.84
N GLN A 75 -6.88 2.63 -3.94
CA GLN A 75 -6.96 3.74 -2.99
C GLN A 75 -5.78 3.72 -2.01
N ALA A 76 -5.37 2.54 -1.54
CA ALA A 76 -4.17 2.39 -0.73
C ALA A 76 -2.92 2.86 -1.48
N ARG A 77 -2.80 2.50 -2.75
CA ARG A 77 -1.71 2.95 -3.63
C ARG A 77 -1.68 4.47 -3.76
N GLY A 78 -2.84 5.09 -3.94
CA GLY A 78 -2.99 6.55 -3.97
C GLY A 78 -2.54 7.22 -2.67
N SER A 79 -2.93 6.67 -1.52
CA SER A 79 -2.52 7.17 -0.21
C SER A 79 -1.00 7.06 0.00
N LEU A 80 -0.38 6.01 -0.53
CA LEU A 80 1.07 5.85 -0.50
C LEU A 80 1.77 6.94 -1.34
N GLN A 81 1.27 7.21 -2.54
CA GLN A 81 1.80 8.26 -3.40
C GLN A 81 1.69 9.64 -2.74
N GLU A 82 0.57 9.91 -2.06
CA GLU A 82 0.40 11.13 -1.26
C GLU A 82 1.48 11.25 -0.18
N LEU A 83 1.76 10.17 0.56
CA LEU A 83 2.82 10.15 1.59
C LEU A 83 4.22 10.40 1.00
N ILE A 84 4.50 9.89 -0.19
CA ILE A 84 5.77 10.16 -0.87
C ILE A 84 5.87 11.64 -1.26
N ASP A 85 4.78 12.25 -1.71
CA ASP A 85 4.74 13.67 -2.02
C ASP A 85 4.84 14.55 -0.77
N ASP A 86 4.21 14.14 0.33
CA ASP A 86 4.40 14.80 1.64
C ASP A 86 5.88 14.81 2.07
N LEU A 87 6.64 13.75 1.75
CA LEU A 87 8.09 13.73 1.97
C LEU A 87 8.84 14.71 1.06
N ASN A 88 8.36 14.96 -0.16
CA ASN A 88 8.90 16.01 -1.02
C ASN A 88 8.69 17.38 -0.37
N VAL A 89 7.51 17.65 0.20
CA VAL A 89 7.26 18.89 0.94
C VAL A 89 8.22 19.02 2.13
N CYS A 90 8.44 17.94 2.90
CA CYS A 90 9.41 17.94 3.99
C CYS A 90 10.84 18.23 3.51
N GLU A 91 11.19 17.79 2.31
CA GLU A 91 12.49 18.08 1.67
C GLU A 91 12.61 19.55 1.28
N ASP A 92 11.61 20.07 0.56
CA ASP A 92 11.59 21.44 0.08
C ASP A 92 11.62 22.47 1.22
N GLU A 93 10.92 22.16 2.31
CA GLU A 93 10.85 23.00 3.51
C GLU A 93 11.97 22.72 4.53
N ALA A 94 12.86 21.77 4.22
CA ALA A 94 13.97 21.35 5.11
C ALA A 94 13.51 20.93 6.52
N TYR A 95 12.37 20.25 6.61
CA TYR A 95 11.83 19.79 7.90
C TYR A 95 12.55 18.58 8.47
N LEU A 96 13.18 17.77 7.62
CA LEU A 96 13.89 16.56 7.98
C LEU A 96 15.27 16.51 7.27
N PRO A 97 16.24 15.77 7.83
CA PRO A 97 17.50 15.52 7.14
C PRO A 97 17.28 14.78 5.80
N LEU A 98 18.02 15.16 4.77
CA LEU A 98 17.92 14.57 3.42
C LEU A 98 18.15 13.06 3.42
N THR A 99 19.05 12.57 4.26
CA THR A 99 19.33 11.13 4.40
C THR A 99 18.13 10.36 4.96
N GLU A 100 17.41 10.96 5.90
CA GLU A 100 16.19 10.36 6.48
C GLU A 100 15.06 10.35 5.45
N ILE A 101 14.87 11.45 4.71
CA ILE A 101 13.88 11.52 3.63
C ILE A 101 14.16 10.45 2.58
N ALA A 102 15.40 10.30 2.15
CA ALA A 102 15.79 9.26 1.20
C ALA A 102 15.46 7.84 1.71
N ASN A 103 15.73 7.57 2.99
CA ASN A 103 15.40 6.29 3.60
C ASN A 103 13.88 6.05 3.68
N LEU A 104 13.11 7.06 4.05
CA LEU A 104 11.64 6.99 4.10
C LEU A 104 11.04 6.75 2.71
N LYS A 105 11.52 7.49 1.70
CA LYS A 105 11.10 7.26 0.31
C LYS A 105 11.42 5.85 -0.17
N HIS A 106 12.61 5.34 0.15
CA HIS A 106 12.99 3.97 -0.18
C HIS A 106 12.04 2.94 0.43
N ARG A 107 11.66 3.13 1.69
CA ARG A 107 10.64 2.30 2.37
C ARG A 107 9.29 2.40 1.68
N GLY A 108 8.86 3.61 1.32
CA GLY A 108 7.62 3.83 0.58
C GLY A 108 7.60 3.15 -0.79
N TRP A 109 8.70 3.23 -1.55
CA TRP A 109 8.81 2.54 -2.84
C TRP A 109 8.80 1.02 -2.69
N HIS A 110 9.35 0.48 -1.60
CA HIS A 110 9.22 -0.94 -1.32
C HIS A 110 7.76 -1.34 -1.07
N VAL A 111 7.00 -0.54 -0.30
CA VAL A 111 5.55 -0.76 -0.10
C VAL A 111 4.81 -0.71 -1.44
N LEU A 112 5.13 0.25 -2.31
CA LEU A 112 4.54 0.35 -3.64
C LEU A 112 4.75 -0.93 -4.46
N LYS A 113 5.96 -1.47 -4.44
CA LYS A 113 6.29 -2.72 -5.13
C LYS A 113 5.43 -3.88 -4.64
N LEU A 114 5.21 -3.99 -3.34
CA LEU A 114 4.36 -5.03 -2.75
C LEU A 114 2.87 -4.82 -3.08
N ILE A 115 2.39 -3.58 -3.06
CA ILE A 115 1.02 -3.24 -3.48
C ILE A 115 0.80 -3.59 -4.96
N ASN A 116 1.74 -3.24 -5.83
CA ASN A 116 1.67 -3.58 -7.24
C ASN A 116 1.66 -5.10 -7.45
N GLY A 117 2.46 -5.85 -6.69
CA GLY A 117 2.44 -7.32 -6.71
C GLY A 117 1.09 -7.88 -6.28
N TYR A 118 0.47 -7.31 -5.25
CA TYR A 118 -0.85 -7.71 -4.80
C TYR A 118 -1.95 -7.38 -5.83
N LEU A 119 -1.87 -6.25 -6.50
CA LEU A 119 -2.78 -5.89 -7.59
C LEU A 119 -2.68 -6.87 -8.76
N ARG A 120 -1.47 -7.28 -9.16
CA ARG A 120 -1.28 -8.32 -10.19
C ARG A 120 -1.93 -9.64 -9.77
N PHE A 121 -1.71 -10.06 -8.54
CA PHE A 121 -2.32 -11.26 -8.00
C PHE A 121 -3.86 -11.20 -8.08
N LEU A 122 -4.48 -10.09 -7.69
CA LEU A 122 -5.94 -9.90 -7.76
C LEU A 122 -6.44 -9.87 -9.21
N ARG A 123 -5.71 -9.21 -10.11
CA ARG A 123 -6.00 -9.20 -11.54
C ARG A 123 -6.02 -10.62 -12.12
N ASP A 124 -5.00 -11.40 -11.81
CA ASP A 124 -4.84 -12.74 -12.35
C ASP A 124 -5.91 -13.68 -11.77
N ARG A 125 -6.30 -13.53 -10.52
CA ARG A 125 -7.43 -14.27 -9.94
C ARG A 125 -8.76 -13.89 -10.57
N LYS A 126 -8.97 -12.63 -10.92
CA LYS A 126 -10.15 -12.18 -11.66
C LYS A 126 -10.23 -12.85 -13.04
N ALA A 127 -9.12 -12.91 -13.75
CA ALA A 127 -9.04 -13.54 -15.08
C ALA A 127 -9.19 -15.06 -15.00
N GLY A 128 -8.71 -15.71 -13.93
CA GLY A 128 -8.70 -17.15 -13.71
C GLY A 128 -9.87 -17.70 -12.90
N SER A 129 -10.93 -16.94 -12.67
CA SER A 129 -12.03 -17.30 -11.76
C SER A 129 -12.85 -18.54 -12.14
N SER A 130 -12.45 -19.30 -13.16
CA SER A 130 -13.04 -20.60 -13.51
C SER A 130 -12.22 -21.82 -13.08
N LEU A 131 -10.97 -21.70 -12.63
CA LEU A 131 -10.15 -22.86 -12.33
C LEU A 131 -9.03 -22.57 -11.31
N ALA A 132 -9.17 -23.26 -10.18
CA ALA A 132 -8.10 -23.66 -9.27
C ALA A 132 -7.75 -22.75 -8.10
N LEU A 133 -8.22 -23.16 -6.98
CA LEU A 133 -7.58 -23.25 -5.66
C LEU A 133 -6.13 -23.79 -5.75
N HIS A 134 -5.19 -23.00 -6.23
CA HIS A 134 -3.77 -23.28 -6.06
C HIS A 134 -3.03 -21.99 -5.81
N GLU A 135 -2.60 -21.83 -4.55
CA GLU A 135 -1.59 -20.88 -4.14
C GLU A 135 -0.28 -21.19 -4.86
N GLN A 136 -0.05 -20.54 -6.00
CA GLN A 136 1.29 -20.44 -6.53
C GLN A 136 1.81 -19.03 -6.27
N PRO A 137 3.04 -18.88 -5.79
CA PRO A 137 3.66 -17.56 -5.71
C PRO A 137 3.69 -16.97 -7.11
N VAL A 138 3.10 -15.78 -7.28
CA VAL A 138 3.15 -15.07 -8.54
C VAL A 138 4.62 -14.78 -8.86
N PRO A 139 5.16 -15.24 -10.00
CA PRO A 139 6.52 -14.91 -10.38
C PRO A 139 6.66 -13.40 -10.47
N TYR A 140 7.66 -12.87 -9.81
CA TYR A 140 8.11 -11.49 -9.98
C TYR A 140 8.68 -11.33 -11.40
N GLY A 141 7.86 -10.95 -12.38
CA GLY A 141 8.33 -10.95 -13.75
C GLY A 141 7.62 -10.05 -14.73
N ASP A 142 6.42 -9.61 -14.40
CA ASP A 142 5.71 -8.66 -15.26
C ASP A 142 6.18 -7.25 -14.94
N THR A 143 6.48 -6.46 -15.96
CA THR A 143 7.00 -5.11 -15.81
C THR A 143 5.94 -4.20 -15.20
N ASP A 144 6.35 -3.19 -14.45
CA ASP A 144 5.45 -2.17 -13.92
C ASP A 144 4.66 -1.47 -15.04
N GLU A 145 5.20 -1.44 -16.27
CA GLU A 145 4.55 -0.89 -17.47
C GLU A 145 3.26 -1.63 -17.85
N GLU A 146 3.24 -2.96 -17.77
CA GLU A 146 2.03 -3.75 -18.06
C GLU A 146 0.94 -3.53 -17.01
N LEU A 147 1.33 -3.39 -15.74
CA LEU A 147 0.40 -3.06 -14.67
C LEU A 147 -0.17 -1.65 -14.86
N GLU A 148 0.66 -0.67 -15.17
CA GLU A 148 0.22 0.71 -15.39
C GLU A 148 -0.73 0.81 -16.60
N ALA A 149 -0.44 0.11 -17.70
CA ALA A 149 -1.32 0.04 -18.87
C ALA A 149 -2.68 -0.59 -18.51
N TRP A 150 -2.68 -1.65 -17.73
CA TRP A 150 -3.91 -2.28 -17.27
C TRP A 150 -4.71 -1.38 -16.33
N LEU A 151 -4.04 -0.69 -15.37
CA LEU A 151 -4.68 0.27 -14.47
C LEU A 151 -5.32 1.43 -15.25
N ALA A 152 -4.64 1.94 -16.28
CA ALA A 152 -5.17 2.98 -17.15
C ALA A 152 -6.45 2.50 -17.87
N SER A 153 -6.53 1.24 -18.25
CA SER A 153 -7.72 0.65 -18.90
C SER A 153 -8.95 0.61 -17.99
N LEU A 154 -8.75 0.56 -16.67
CA LEU A 154 -9.86 0.55 -15.69
C LEU A 154 -10.47 1.95 -15.47
N ALA A 155 -9.74 3.02 -15.76
CA ALA A 155 -10.19 4.40 -15.54
C ALA A 155 -11.24 4.88 -16.57
N PHE A 156 -11.45 4.13 -17.66
CA PHE A 156 -12.35 4.49 -18.77
C PHE A 156 -13.63 3.65 -18.85
N ASN A 157 -13.95 2.85 -17.82
CA ASN A 157 -15.20 2.09 -17.74
C ASN A 157 -16.03 2.60 -16.54
#